data_6df3675fcce67d4095e1aeb925dbec48
#
_entry.id   6df3675fcce67d4095e1aeb925dbec48
#
_cell.length_a   1.000
_cell.length_b   1.000
_cell.length_c   1.000
_cell.angle_alpha   90.00
_cell.angle_beta   90.00
_cell.angle_gamma   90.00
#
_symmetry.space_group_name_H-M   'P 1'
#
loop_
_entity.id
_entity.type
_entity.pdbx_description
1 polymer ?
#
loop_
_entity_poly.entity_id
_entity_poly.type
_entity_poly.pdbx_seq_one_letter_code
_entity_poly.pdbx_strand_id
1 'polypeptide(L)'
;MPLYAAYGTNMHPDQMTTRAPHSPFAGSGWLEGWRLTFCGDDPTWEGAVATVVEDRDSRVFVVLYDVPEEDALSLDRWEGTDLMPARKIRVRITRRPTVPDGPPVSAQESEFALDANPTGLLAAGEGAAIEAAEDTVLAWLYVMDEFEGGLPSARYLGLLADAAECAGAPTGYVRALRTRESRNVGPGA
;
A
#
# COMPACT_ATOMS: atom_id res chain seq x y z
N MET A 1 17.35 3.47 -10.99
CA MET A 1 17.68 3.00 -9.63
C MET A 1 16.58 2.07 -9.18
N PRO A 2 16.77 1.16 -8.23
CA PRO A 2 15.71 0.26 -7.81
C PRO A 2 14.64 1.03 -7.02
N LEU A 3 13.36 0.91 -7.42
CA LEU A 3 12.24 1.55 -6.74
C LEU A 3 12.00 0.89 -5.38
N TYR A 4 11.67 1.69 -4.36
CA TYR A 4 11.16 1.24 -3.08
C TYR A 4 9.64 1.26 -3.09
N ALA A 5 9.01 0.18 -2.64
CA ALA A 5 7.56 0.08 -2.51
C ALA A 5 7.16 0.17 -1.03
N ALA A 6 6.64 1.31 -0.62
CA ALA A 6 6.13 1.55 0.72
C ALA A 6 4.67 1.10 0.84
N TYR A 7 4.35 0.28 1.82
CA TYR A 7 2.98 -0.15 2.16
C TYR A 7 2.62 0.16 3.62
N GLY A 8 3.58 0.66 4.40
CA GLY A 8 3.45 1.09 5.78
C GLY A 8 3.29 2.60 5.90
N THR A 9 3.68 3.16 7.05
CA THR A 9 3.62 4.61 7.30
C THR A 9 4.50 5.42 6.34
N ASN A 10 5.49 4.80 5.69
CA ASN A 10 6.31 5.42 4.65
C ASN A 10 5.53 5.74 3.37
N MET A 11 4.26 5.33 3.24
CA MET A 11 3.39 5.85 2.18
C MET A 11 3.17 7.37 2.30
N HIS A 12 3.26 7.91 3.52
CA HIS A 12 3.08 9.34 3.76
C HIS A 12 4.30 10.15 3.31
N PRO A 13 4.13 11.19 2.46
CA PRO A 13 5.25 11.97 1.92
C PRO A 13 6.14 12.60 3.00
N ASP A 14 5.55 13.13 4.08
CA ASP A 14 6.31 13.75 5.17
C ASP A 14 7.19 12.75 5.92
N GLN A 15 6.71 11.51 6.06
CA GLN A 15 7.52 10.43 6.65
C GLN A 15 8.73 10.12 5.77
N MET A 16 8.51 10.01 4.45
CA MET A 16 9.60 9.77 3.51
C MET A 16 10.58 10.93 3.46
N THR A 17 10.10 12.18 3.42
CA THR A 17 10.98 13.37 3.46
C THR A 17 11.87 13.38 4.70
N THR A 18 11.37 12.88 5.83
CA THR A 18 12.15 12.83 7.08
C THR A 18 13.17 11.69 7.07
N ARG A 19 12.80 10.51 6.52
CA ARG A 19 13.61 9.29 6.60
C ARG A 19 14.55 9.11 5.42
N ALA A 20 14.15 9.62 4.26
CA ALA A 20 14.81 9.48 2.97
C ALA A 20 14.59 10.74 2.11
N PRO A 21 15.26 11.86 2.46
CA PRO A 21 14.96 13.19 1.89
C PRO A 21 15.28 13.33 0.40
N HIS A 22 16.12 12.47 -0.16
CA HIS A 22 16.51 12.50 -1.57
C HIS A 22 15.75 11.48 -2.43
N SER A 23 14.66 10.93 -1.90
CA SER A 23 13.86 9.87 -2.52
C SER A 23 12.55 10.43 -3.09
N PRO A 24 12.52 10.89 -4.35
CA PRO A 24 11.31 11.46 -4.93
C PRO A 24 10.22 10.41 -5.11
N PHE A 25 8.97 10.88 -5.04
CA PHE A 25 7.79 10.08 -5.39
C PHE A 25 7.88 9.63 -6.86
N ALA A 26 7.67 8.34 -7.10
CA ALA A 26 7.75 7.70 -8.41
C ALA A 26 6.43 7.06 -8.87
N GLY A 27 5.35 7.27 -8.12
CA GLY A 27 4.02 6.76 -8.44
C GLY A 27 3.42 5.89 -7.35
N SER A 28 2.30 5.26 -7.67
CA SER A 28 1.65 4.27 -6.81
C SER A 28 1.23 3.04 -7.62
N GLY A 29 0.90 1.96 -6.94
CA GLY A 29 0.54 0.72 -7.60
C GLY A 29 -0.05 -0.31 -6.66
N TRP A 30 -0.17 -1.52 -7.20
CA TRP A 30 -0.63 -2.69 -6.49
C TRP A 30 0.43 -3.78 -6.44
N LEU A 31 0.67 -4.29 -5.25
CA LEU A 31 1.38 -5.54 -5.02
C LEU A 31 0.36 -6.67 -5.09
N GLU A 32 0.20 -7.25 -6.29
CA GLU A 32 -0.75 -8.32 -6.55
C GLU A 32 -0.26 -9.65 -5.97
N GLY A 33 -1.18 -10.48 -5.49
CA GLY A 33 -0.86 -11.78 -4.90
C GLY A 33 -0.31 -11.70 -3.48
N TRP A 34 -0.54 -10.59 -2.77
CA TRP A 34 -0.09 -10.36 -1.40
C TRP A 34 -1.19 -9.73 -0.55
N ARG A 35 -1.17 -10.02 0.73
CA ARG A 35 -2.10 -9.50 1.73
C ARG A 35 -1.35 -8.73 2.80
N LEU A 36 -1.87 -7.55 3.15
CA LEU A 36 -1.39 -6.79 4.30
C LEU A 36 -1.82 -7.49 5.60
N THR A 37 -0.86 -7.72 6.48
CA THR A 37 -1.09 -8.27 7.80
C THR A 37 -0.23 -7.56 8.86
N PHE A 38 -0.27 -8.03 10.09
CA PHE A 38 0.47 -7.43 11.21
C PHE A 38 1.20 -8.52 11.98
N CYS A 39 2.37 -8.19 12.49
CA CYS A 39 3.21 -9.12 13.23
C CYS A 39 4.02 -8.41 14.31
N GLY A 40 4.58 -9.19 15.22
CA GLY A 40 5.39 -8.69 16.33
C GLY A 40 4.61 -7.88 17.36
N ASP A 41 5.34 -7.22 18.24
CA ASP A 41 4.80 -6.28 19.25
C ASP A 41 5.82 -5.16 19.46
N ASP A 42 5.67 -4.06 18.74
CA ASP A 42 6.55 -2.91 18.80
C ASP A 42 6.10 -1.92 19.89
N PRO A 43 6.94 -1.65 20.89
CA PRO A 43 6.60 -0.72 21.97
C PRO A 43 6.31 0.71 21.50
N THR A 44 6.94 1.16 20.39
CA THR A 44 6.75 2.50 19.83
C THR A 44 5.37 2.66 19.22
N TRP A 45 4.87 1.58 18.61
CA TRP A 45 3.56 1.54 17.98
C TRP A 45 2.47 0.94 18.85
N GLU A 46 2.83 0.49 20.09
CA GLU A 46 1.92 -0.09 21.09
C GLU A 46 1.15 -1.33 20.56
N GLY A 47 1.81 -2.10 19.69
CA GLY A 47 1.24 -3.29 19.09
C GLY A 47 1.98 -3.76 17.85
N ALA A 48 1.34 -4.65 17.12
CA ALA A 48 1.92 -5.25 15.92
C ALA A 48 2.08 -4.22 14.79
N VAL A 49 3.12 -4.40 13.99
CA VAL A 49 3.44 -3.56 12.85
C VAL A 49 3.05 -4.24 11.52
N ALA A 50 2.85 -3.42 10.48
CA ALA A 50 2.45 -3.91 9.18
C ALA A 50 3.55 -4.73 8.52
N THR A 51 3.16 -5.86 7.95
CA THR A 51 3.95 -6.67 7.02
C THR A 51 3.07 -7.19 5.89
N VAL A 52 3.65 -7.87 4.91
CA VAL A 52 2.92 -8.48 3.81
C VAL A 52 3.26 -9.97 3.71
N VAL A 53 2.27 -10.78 3.37
CA VAL A 53 2.39 -12.22 3.15
C VAL A 53 1.78 -12.60 1.82
N GLU A 54 2.27 -13.67 1.21
CA GLU A 54 1.72 -14.18 -0.05
C GLU A 54 0.25 -14.62 0.12
N ASP A 55 -0.62 -14.11 -0.75
CA ASP A 55 -2.04 -14.45 -0.81
C ASP A 55 -2.57 -14.12 -2.21
N ARG A 56 -2.81 -15.15 -3.01
CA ARG A 56 -3.11 -15.04 -4.45
C ARG A 56 -4.32 -14.19 -4.78
N ASP A 57 -5.29 -14.13 -3.88
CA ASP A 57 -6.57 -13.46 -4.08
C ASP A 57 -6.60 -12.04 -3.54
N SER A 58 -5.46 -11.59 -3.00
CA SER A 58 -5.33 -10.30 -2.36
C SER A 58 -4.36 -9.39 -3.11
N ARG A 59 -4.44 -8.10 -2.78
CA ARG A 59 -3.49 -7.10 -3.23
C ARG A 59 -3.28 -6.02 -2.18
N VAL A 60 -2.10 -5.42 -2.18
CA VAL A 60 -1.71 -4.36 -1.25
C VAL A 60 -1.41 -3.10 -2.02
N PHE A 61 -1.99 -1.98 -1.60
CA PHE A 61 -1.65 -0.66 -2.15
C PHE A 61 -0.25 -0.27 -1.72
N VAL A 62 0.54 0.24 -2.67
CA VAL A 62 1.91 0.69 -2.42
C VAL A 62 2.19 2.04 -3.06
N VAL A 63 3.08 2.79 -2.42
CA VAL A 63 3.68 4.01 -2.97
C VAL A 63 5.11 3.71 -3.40
N LEU A 64 5.48 4.17 -4.58
CA LEU A 64 6.80 3.97 -5.15
C LEU A 64 7.66 5.21 -4.96
N TYR A 65 8.89 5.01 -4.53
CA TYR A 65 9.91 6.04 -4.41
C TYR A 65 11.19 5.63 -5.16
N ASP A 66 11.83 6.59 -5.82
CA ASP A 66 13.16 6.38 -6.40
C ASP A 66 14.20 6.68 -5.32
N VAL A 67 14.74 5.62 -4.73
CA VAL A 67 15.55 5.72 -3.51
C VAL A 67 17.03 5.59 -3.86
N PRO A 68 17.85 6.65 -3.68
CA PRO A 68 19.30 6.57 -3.83
C PRO A 68 19.92 5.73 -2.71
N GLU A 69 21.16 5.28 -2.93
CA GLU A 69 21.85 4.36 -2.02
C GLU A 69 21.99 4.92 -0.59
N GLU A 70 22.28 6.22 -0.46
CA GLU A 70 22.40 6.90 0.84
C GLU A 70 21.09 6.89 1.64
N ASP A 71 19.97 7.12 0.96
CA ASP A 71 18.64 7.06 1.59
C ASP A 71 18.21 5.62 1.88
N ALA A 72 18.61 4.66 1.04
CA ALA A 72 18.38 3.25 1.31
C ALA A 72 19.06 2.78 2.60
N LEU A 73 20.28 3.25 2.86
CA LEU A 73 20.99 2.99 4.12
C LEU A 73 20.31 3.68 5.32
N SER A 74 19.72 4.85 5.11
CA SER A 74 18.94 5.53 6.15
C SER A 74 17.66 4.76 6.47
N LEU A 75 16.92 4.32 5.45
CA LEU A 75 15.73 3.48 5.61
C LEU A 75 16.05 2.15 6.33
N ASP A 76 17.20 1.53 6.02
CA ASP A 76 17.64 0.30 6.71
C ASP A 76 17.79 0.50 8.22
N ARG A 77 18.24 1.66 8.65
CA ARG A 77 18.36 1.99 10.08
C ARG A 77 16.99 2.21 10.72
N TRP A 78 16.04 2.79 9.97
CA TRP A 78 14.68 3.03 10.45
C TRP A 78 13.84 1.75 10.52
N GLU A 79 13.91 0.92 9.50
CA GLU A 79 13.17 -0.35 9.40
C GLU A 79 13.94 -1.52 10.03
N GLY A 80 15.21 -1.31 10.22
CA GLY A 80 16.12 -2.36 10.53
C GLY A 80 16.42 -2.51 11.95
N THR A 81 15.58 -2.27 13.01
CA THR A 81 16.10 -3.47 13.09
C THR A 81 16.92 -4.01 14.24
N ASP A 82 17.14 -3.24 15.24
CA ASP A 82 17.76 -3.85 16.44
C ASP A 82 16.75 -4.68 17.25
N LEU A 83 15.46 -4.52 16.97
CA LEU A 83 14.38 -5.17 17.72
C LEU A 83 13.53 -6.15 16.89
N MET A 84 13.40 -5.94 15.58
CA MET A 84 12.61 -6.82 14.71
C MET A 84 13.27 -6.95 13.32
N PRO A 85 13.83 -8.10 12.97
CA PRO A 85 14.56 -8.27 11.72
C PRO A 85 13.63 -8.15 10.51
N ALA A 86 13.73 -7.03 9.82
CA ALA A 86 13.12 -6.86 8.52
C ALA A 86 14.10 -7.26 7.42
N ARG A 87 13.64 -7.96 6.41
CA ARG A 87 14.43 -8.27 5.22
C ARG A 87 13.88 -7.60 3.99
N LYS A 88 14.76 -7.25 3.07
CA LYS A 88 14.38 -6.74 1.74
C LYS A 88 14.06 -7.89 0.80
N ILE A 89 12.92 -7.78 0.13
CA ILE A 89 12.57 -8.65 -1.00
C ILE A 89 12.33 -7.83 -2.25
N ARG A 90 12.52 -8.47 -3.42
CA ARG A 90 12.16 -7.87 -4.71
C ARG A 90 10.82 -8.39 -5.17
N VAL A 91 9.97 -7.46 -5.60
CA VAL A 91 8.59 -7.74 -6.02
C VAL A 91 8.26 -7.02 -7.31
N ARG A 92 7.21 -7.47 -7.98
CA ARG A 92 6.62 -6.76 -9.12
C ARG A 92 5.43 -5.96 -8.65
N ILE A 93 5.35 -4.71 -9.09
CA ILE A 93 4.26 -3.79 -8.79
C ILE A 93 3.55 -3.43 -10.08
N THR A 94 2.25 -3.65 -10.15
CA THR A 94 1.38 -3.14 -11.22
C THR A 94 1.10 -1.68 -10.93
N ARG A 95 1.65 -0.78 -11.76
CA ARG A 95 1.48 0.66 -11.58
C ARG A 95 0.03 1.08 -11.80
N ARG A 96 -0.39 2.05 -11.04
CA ARG A 96 -1.61 2.80 -11.34
C ARG A 96 -1.30 3.87 -12.40
N PRO A 97 -2.20 4.11 -13.36
CA PRO A 97 -2.05 5.21 -14.29
C PRO A 97 -1.91 6.52 -13.51
N THR A 98 -0.81 7.23 -13.73
CA THR A 98 -0.69 8.62 -13.29
C THR A 98 -1.51 9.47 -14.24
N VAL A 99 -2.55 10.14 -13.72
CA VAL A 99 -3.21 11.21 -14.47
C VAL A 99 -2.23 12.39 -14.45
N PRO A 100 -1.71 12.84 -15.60
CA PRO A 100 -0.84 14.01 -15.62
C PRO A 100 -1.66 15.24 -15.22
N ASP A 101 -1.18 15.96 -14.20
CA ASP A 101 -1.64 17.30 -13.81
C ASP A 101 -3.16 17.53 -13.77
N GLY A 102 -3.83 16.89 -12.82
CA GLY A 102 -5.16 17.31 -12.38
C GLY A 102 -5.25 17.25 -10.85
N PRO A 103 -6.04 18.12 -10.22
CA PRO A 103 -6.31 17.98 -8.79
C PRO A 103 -6.85 16.58 -8.52
N PRO A 104 -6.66 16.02 -7.31
CA PRO A 104 -7.16 14.67 -7.00
C PRO A 104 -8.64 14.61 -7.33
N VAL A 105 -8.99 13.86 -8.36
CA VAL A 105 -10.39 13.61 -8.72
C VAL A 105 -10.98 12.83 -7.56
N SER A 106 -11.82 13.53 -6.79
CA SER A 106 -12.73 12.87 -5.87
C SER A 106 -13.42 11.75 -6.64
N ALA A 107 -13.21 10.51 -6.19
CA ALA A 107 -13.81 9.34 -6.81
C ALA A 107 -15.34 9.52 -6.78
N GLN A 108 -15.91 9.93 -7.91
CA GLN A 108 -17.32 9.73 -8.14
C GLN A 108 -17.51 8.22 -8.31
N GLU A 109 -18.15 7.67 -7.31
CA GLU A 109 -18.65 6.31 -7.32
C GLU A 109 -19.53 6.13 -8.55
N SER A 110 -19.11 5.30 -9.48
CA SER A 110 -19.99 4.73 -10.48
C SER A 110 -20.87 3.72 -9.75
N GLU A 111 -22.03 4.18 -9.32
CA GLU A 111 -23.14 3.34 -8.89
C GLU A 111 -23.59 2.51 -10.07
N PHE A 112 -23.23 1.24 -10.09
CA PHE A 112 -23.90 0.26 -10.94
C PHE A 112 -25.25 -0.03 -10.32
N ALA A 113 -26.28 0.69 -10.79
CA ALA A 113 -27.67 0.30 -10.59
C ALA A 113 -27.93 -0.98 -11.37
N LEU A 114 -28.28 -2.04 -10.66
CA LEU A 114 -28.97 -3.19 -11.20
C LEU A 114 -30.40 -2.76 -11.51
N ASP A 115 -30.80 -2.77 -12.79
CA ASP A 115 -32.15 -3.16 -13.16
C ASP A 115 -32.33 -3.48 -14.65
N ALA A 116 -32.81 -4.70 -14.82
CA ALA A 116 -33.79 -5.20 -15.82
C ALA A 116 -33.58 -4.96 -17.33
N ASN A 117 -33.22 -6.05 -17.97
CA ASN A 117 -33.55 -6.60 -19.28
C ASN A 117 -34.96 -6.20 -19.87
N PRO A 118 -35.36 -6.43 -21.20
CA PRO A 118 -34.64 -7.08 -22.27
C PRO A 118 -34.84 -6.49 -23.74
N THR A 119 -34.11 -7.08 -24.68
CA THR A 119 -34.47 -7.27 -26.12
C THR A 119 -33.99 -6.23 -27.13
N GLY A 120 -33.11 -6.67 -28.02
CA GLY A 120 -32.93 -6.03 -29.31
C GLY A 120 -31.56 -6.15 -29.98
N LEU A 121 -31.29 -7.30 -30.58
CA LEU A 121 -30.70 -7.52 -31.92
C LEU A 121 -29.48 -6.72 -32.40
N LEU A 122 -28.37 -7.47 -32.55
CA LEU A 122 -27.33 -7.44 -33.59
C LEU A 122 -26.72 -6.09 -34.04
N ALA A 123 -25.43 -5.94 -33.70
CA ALA A 123 -24.43 -5.58 -34.70
C ALA A 123 -23.05 -6.01 -34.21
N ALA A 124 -22.39 -6.84 -34.98
CA ALA A 124 -21.00 -7.23 -34.80
C ALA A 124 -20.10 -6.02 -34.99
N GLY A 125 -19.31 -5.76 -34.00
CA GLY A 125 -18.18 -4.85 -34.04
C GLY A 125 -17.08 -5.48 -33.23
N GLU A 126 -16.12 -6.13 -33.89
CA GLU A 126 -14.85 -6.56 -33.30
C GLU A 126 -14.09 -5.32 -32.82
N GLY A 127 -14.37 -4.89 -31.60
CA GLY A 127 -13.54 -3.99 -30.85
C GLY A 127 -12.54 -4.85 -30.13
N ALA A 128 -11.32 -5.00 -30.67
CA ALA A 128 -10.19 -5.54 -29.98
C ALA A 128 -10.07 -4.78 -28.65
N ALA A 129 -10.35 -5.46 -27.54
CA ALA A 129 -9.92 -5.01 -26.22
C ALA A 129 -8.39 -4.91 -26.32
N ILE A 130 -7.89 -3.71 -26.44
CA ILE A 130 -6.47 -3.44 -26.18
C ILE A 130 -6.33 -3.78 -24.71
N GLU A 131 -5.84 -4.99 -24.39
CA GLU A 131 -5.25 -5.31 -23.11
C GLU A 131 -4.16 -4.24 -22.92
N ALA A 132 -4.47 -3.23 -22.11
CA ALA A 132 -3.46 -2.29 -21.66
C ALA A 132 -2.42 -3.13 -20.97
N ALA A 133 -1.26 -3.26 -21.61
CA ALA A 133 -0.13 -3.96 -21.01
C ALA A 133 0.05 -3.37 -19.61
N GLU A 134 -0.19 -4.19 -18.58
CA GLU A 134 -0.05 -3.74 -17.19
C GLU A 134 1.37 -3.22 -17.03
N ASP A 135 1.50 -1.92 -16.75
CA ASP A 135 2.80 -1.29 -16.52
C ASP A 135 3.37 -1.82 -15.20
N THR A 136 4.11 -2.91 -15.33
CA THR A 136 4.69 -3.62 -14.20
C THR A 136 6.14 -3.22 -14.01
N VAL A 137 6.48 -2.77 -12.80
CA VAL A 137 7.86 -2.40 -12.43
C VAL A 137 8.41 -3.29 -11.35
N LEU A 138 9.74 -3.44 -11.33
CA LEU A 138 10.44 -4.13 -10.26
C LEU A 138 10.75 -3.13 -9.14
N ALA A 139 10.34 -3.48 -7.92
CA ALA A 139 10.62 -2.71 -6.73
C ALA A 139 11.13 -3.63 -5.60
N TRP A 140 11.66 -3.04 -4.56
CA TRP A 140 11.97 -3.75 -3.32
C TRP A 140 11.10 -3.20 -2.18
N LEU A 141 10.86 -4.02 -1.17
CA LEU A 141 10.15 -3.64 0.04
C LEU A 141 10.71 -4.42 1.25
N TYR A 142 10.37 -3.96 2.44
CA TYR A 142 10.68 -4.70 3.66
C TYR A 142 9.54 -5.67 3.99
N VAL A 143 9.90 -6.85 4.48
CA VAL A 143 8.99 -7.80 5.11
C VAL A 143 9.55 -8.21 6.46
N MET A 144 8.66 -8.41 7.41
CA MET A 144 9.02 -8.91 8.72
C MET A 144 8.91 -10.44 8.71
N ASP A 145 9.94 -11.13 9.19
CA ASP A 145 9.97 -12.60 9.30
C ASP A 145 9.42 -13.08 10.66
N GLU A 146 8.51 -12.31 11.23
CA GLU A 146 7.88 -12.62 12.52
C GLU A 146 6.52 -13.30 12.35
N PHE A 147 6.02 -13.85 13.45
CA PHE A 147 4.77 -14.57 13.48
C PHE A 147 3.60 -13.66 13.12
N GLU A 148 2.84 -14.02 12.11
CA GLU A 148 1.63 -13.33 11.69
C GLU A 148 0.54 -13.46 12.78
N GLY A 149 -0.30 -12.43 12.95
CA GLY A 149 -1.48 -12.47 13.81
C GLY A 149 -1.45 -11.55 15.01
N GLY A 150 -0.48 -10.64 15.09
CA GLY A 150 -0.49 -9.57 16.09
C GLY A 150 -1.61 -8.54 15.81
N LEU A 151 -2.11 -7.90 16.87
CA LEU A 151 -3.06 -6.79 16.74
C LEU A 151 -2.32 -5.44 16.78
N PRO A 152 -2.49 -4.61 15.75
CA PRO A 152 -1.94 -3.24 15.74
C PRO A 152 -2.71 -2.36 16.73
N SER A 153 -2.10 -1.28 17.20
CA SER A 153 -2.84 -0.26 17.94
C SER A 153 -3.79 0.51 17.01
N ALA A 154 -4.87 1.05 17.56
CA ALA A 154 -5.80 1.91 16.82
C ALA A 154 -5.10 3.15 16.27
N ARG A 155 -4.14 3.70 17.03
CA ARG A 155 -3.28 4.82 16.59
C ARG A 155 -2.46 4.46 15.36
N TYR A 156 -1.81 3.30 15.36
CA TYR A 156 -1.01 2.86 14.22
C TYR A 156 -1.85 2.63 12.96
N LEU A 157 -3.03 2.01 13.10
CA LEU A 157 -3.98 1.83 12.00
C LEU A 157 -4.48 3.17 11.44
N GLY A 158 -4.73 4.15 12.30
CA GLY A 158 -5.08 5.51 11.89
C GLY A 158 -4.00 6.13 11.02
N LEU A 159 -2.76 6.12 11.49
CA LEU A 159 -1.61 6.66 10.72
C LEU A 159 -1.39 5.93 9.40
N LEU A 160 -1.58 4.61 9.38
CA LEU A 160 -1.46 3.81 8.17
C LEU A 160 -2.55 4.16 7.15
N ALA A 161 -3.79 4.33 7.61
CA ALA A 161 -4.92 4.72 6.78
C ALA A 161 -4.76 6.16 6.25
N ASP A 162 -4.33 7.08 7.09
CA ASP A 162 -4.07 8.48 6.70
C ASP A 162 -2.92 8.57 5.67
N ALA A 163 -1.87 7.77 5.85
CA ALA A 163 -0.79 7.66 4.87
C ALA A 163 -1.28 7.13 3.51
N ALA A 164 -2.11 6.10 3.52
CA ALA A 164 -2.69 5.55 2.30
C ALA A 164 -3.63 6.56 1.62
N GLU A 165 -4.46 7.28 2.38
CA GLU A 165 -5.37 8.30 1.88
C GLU A 165 -4.60 9.48 1.26
N CYS A 166 -3.58 9.99 1.96
CA CYS A 166 -2.70 11.04 1.47
C CYS A 166 -2.01 10.65 0.14
N ALA A 167 -1.64 9.38 0.00
CA ALA A 167 -1.04 8.83 -1.21
C ALA A 167 -2.06 8.51 -2.33
N GLY A 168 -3.35 8.82 -2.15
CA GLY A 168 -4.39 8.60 -3.14
C GLY A 168 -4.82 7.14 -3.29
N ALA A 169 -4.76 6.35 -2.22
CA ALA A 169 -5.34 5.01 -2.20
C ALA A 169 -6.86 5.07 -2.40
N PRO A 170 -7.48 4.05 -3.03
CA PRO A 170 -8.93 4.01 -3.17
C PRO A 170 -9.63 4.05 -1.80
N THR A 171 -10.77 4.76 -1.74
CA THR A 171 -11.56 4.93 -0.51
C THR A 171 -11.92 3.60 0.16
N GLY A 172 -12.21 2.56 -0.64
CA GLY A 172 -12.49 1.21 -0.13
C GLY A 172 -11.30 0.60 0.62
N TYR A 173 -10.08 0.81 0.12
CA TYR A 173 -8.85 0.34 0.76
C TYR A 173 -8.59 1.08 2.09
N VAL A 174 -8.73 2.41 2.09
CA VAL A 174 -8.58 3.25 3.29
C VAL A 174 -9.60 2.85 4.36
N ARG A 175 -10.87 2.65 3.95
CA ARG A 175 -11.94 2.19 4.85
C ARG A 175 -11.61 0.83 5.47
N ALA A 176 -11.12 -0.11 4.65
CA ALA A 176 -10.72 -1.44 5.12
C ALA A 176 -9.59 -1.36 6.17
N LEU A 177 -8.63 -0.45 6.01
CA LEU A 177 -7.61 -0.19 7.03
C LEU A 177 -8.21 0.34 8.34
N ARG A 178 -9.09 1.35 8.26
CA ARG A 178 -9.70 1.99 9.45
C ARG A 178 -10.65 1.08 10.21
N THR A 179 -11.21 0.06 9.56
CA THR A 179 -12.17 -0.89 10.19
C THR A 179 -11.52 -2.19 10.65
N ARG A 180 -10.21 -2.33 10.48
CA ARG A 180 -9.50 -3.51 10.99
C ARG A 180 -9.54 -3.59 12.51
N GLU A 181 -9.55 -4.82 13.00
CA GLU A 181 -9.42 -5.08 14.43
C GLU A 181 -8.11 -4.51 14.96
N SER A 182 -8.19 -3.82 16.09
CA SER A 182 -7.05 -3.20 16.75
C SER A 182 -7.00 -3.62 18.22
N ARG A 183 -5.79 -3.54 18.78
CA ARG A 183 -5.59 -3.74 20.21
C ARG A 183 -6.31 -2.62 20.97
N ASN A 184 -7.21 -2.97 21.85
CA ASN A 184 -7.78 -2.02 22.82
C ASN A 184 -6.69 -1.66 23.84
N VAL A 185 -6.06 -0.52 23.66
CA VAL A 185 -5.27 0.10 24.72
C VAL A 185 -6.31 0.76 25.64
N GLY A 186 -6.71 0.06 26.69
CA GLY A 186 -7.54 0.65 27.73
C GLY A 186 -6.82 1.89 28.28
N PRO A 187 -7.56 2.91 28.80
CA PRO A 187 -6.94 4.02 29.49
C PRO A 187 -6.07 3.44 30.60
N GLY A 188 -4.77 3.79 30.55
CA GLY A 188 -3.73 3.19 31.39
C GLY A 188 -4.13 3.09 32.86
N ALA A 189 -3.82 1.94 33.43
CA ALA A 189 -3.86 1.71 34.87
C ALA A 189 -2.67 2.39 35.56
#